data_18db7f52668ff469847903f9fe5859e7
#
_entry.id   18db7f52668ff469847903f9fe5859e7
#
_cell.length_a   1.000
_cell.length_b   1.000
_cell.length_c   1.000
_cell.angle_alpha   90.00
_cell.angle_beta   90.00
_cell.angle_gamma   90.00
#
_symmetry.space_group_name_H-M   'P 1'
#
loop_
_entity.id
_entity.type
_entity.pdbx_description
1 polymer ?
#
loop_
_entity_poly.entity_id
_entity_poly.type
_entity_poly.pdbx_seq_one_letter_code
_entity_poly.pdbx_strand_id
1 'polypeptide(L)'
;MSAVERMDLDTARSQQKQVATALHLLATILLGIAVIYALHFASVRVRAQDENLETIALAQRILDQEAASGMPGYIQLASQQLSANDETGLSVGTRPLNDLYAETSALFDGISRRSSELDCLAEAVYYEARSEPRVGQMAVAQVVLNRVDSRHWPNTICGVVYQGSERRTGCQFTFTCDGSLERAPYGRGWRNSVEVAGLAMMGFAEDVTRTATHYHTVAVDPIWNDSLIRTRHIGTHIFYRFPNWRERRAGVLQDRDA
;
A
#
# COMPACT_ATOMS: atom_id res chain seq x y z
N MET A 1 73.28 6.88 -20.16
CA MET A 1 72.18 7.30 -19.28
C MET A 1 72.69 8.36 -18.38
N SER A 2 72.15 9.59 -18.52
CA SER A 2 72.61 10.74 -17.73
C SER A 2 72.14 10.65 -16.27
N ALA A 3 72.77 11.37 -15.35
CA ALA A 3 72.37 11.41 -13.92
C ALA A 3 70.95 11.94 -13.75
N VAL A 4 70.44 12.77 -14.67
CA VAL A 4 69.08 13.33 -14.72
C VAL A 4 68.06 12.26 -15.05
N GLU A 5 68.33 11.39 -16.04
CA GLU A 5 67.44 10.27 -16.41
C GLU A 5 67.26 9.24 -15.28
N ARG A 6 68.29 9.00 -14.47
CA ARG A 6 68.19 8.13 -13.29
C ARG A 6 67.36 8.73 -12.18
N MET A 7 67.47 10.01 -11.95
CA MET A 7 66.71 10.73 -10.92
C MET A 7 65.22 10.79 -11.25
N ASP A 8 64.85 10.96 -12.54
CA ASP A 8 63.47 10.91 -13.00
C ASP A 8 62.85 9.50 -12.86
N LEU A 9 63.62 8.46 -13.15
CA LEU A 9 63.18 7.07 -12.99
C LEU A 9 62.94 6.67 -11.53
N ASP A 10 63.79 7.17 -10.61
CA ASP A 10 63.65 6.89 -9.18
C ASP A 10 62.47 7.65 -8.57
N THR A 11 62.21 8.89 -9.00
CA THR A 11 61.01 9.65 -8.61
C THR A 11 59.72 9.01 -9.14
N ALA A 12 59.68 8.55 -10.38
CA ALA A 12 58.55 7.84 -10.95
C ALA A 12 58.24 6.53 -10.21
N ARG A 13 59.30 5.76 -9.87
CA ARG A 13 59.16 4.51 -9.07
C ARG A 13 58.65 4.81 -7.65
N SER A 14 59.10 5.89 -7.02
CA SER A 14 58.62 6.30 -5.69
C SER A 14 57.15 6.68 -5.71
N GLN A 15 56.71 7.45 -6.70
CA GLN A 15 55.31 7.82 -6.89
C GLN A 15 54.44 6.61 -7.17
N GLN A 16 54.90 5.67 -8.01
CA GLN A 16 54.15 4.43 -8.30
C GLN A 16 53.96 3.55 -7.05
N LYS A 17 54.99 3.48 -6.16
CA LYS A 17 54.88 2.77 -4.87
C LYS A 17 53.87 3.45 -3.93
N GLN A 18 53.86 4.79 -3.87
CA GLN A 18 52.93 5.55 -3.04
C GLN A 18 51.48 5.37 -3.52
N VAL A 19 51.23 5.38 -4.83
CA VAL A 19 49.90 5.13 -5.41
C VAL A 19 49.45 3.70 -5.12
N ALA A 20 50.33 2.73 -5.26
CA ALA A 20 50.00 1.31 -4.98
C ALA A 20 49.65 1.11 -3.50
N THR A 21 50.40 1.71 -2.55
CA THR A 21 50.06 1.65 -1.11
C THR A 21 48.74 2.36 -0.78
N ALA A 22 48.48 3.51 -1.38
CA ALA A 22 47.21 4.20 -1.20
C ALA A 22 46.01 3.40 -1.72
N LEU A 23 46.15 2.74 -2.88
CA LEU A 23 45.12 1.85 -3.43
C LEU A 23 44.87 0.62 -2.54
N HIS A 24 45.93 0.01 -1.98
CA HIS A 24 45.78 -1.09 -1.03
C HIS A 24 45.05 -0.65 0.25
N LEU A 25 45.38 0.51 0.81
CA LEU A 25 44.69 1.07 1.97
C LEU A 25 43.21 1.35 1.70
N LEU A 26 42.93 1.94 0.56
CA LEU A 26 41.52 2.15 0.11
C LEU A 26 40.75 0.84 -0.04
N ALA A 27 41.36 -0.15 -0.65
CA ALA A 27 40.72 -1.48 -0.82
C ALA A 27 40.43 -2.16 0.52
N THR A 28 41.38 -2.08 1.49
CA THR A 28 41.17 -2.65 2.83
C THR A 28 40.09 -1.91 3.61
N ILE A 29 40.00 -0.59 3.50
CA ILE A 29 38.94 0.21 4.12
C ILE A 29 37.56 -0.15 3.52
N LEU A 30 37.48 -0.22 2.20
CA LEU A 30 36.21 -0.61 1.51
C LEU A 30 35.77 -2.04 1.88
N LEU A 31 36.71 -2.98 1.98
CA LEU A 31 36.42 -4.33 2.43
C LEU A 31 35.90 -4.34 3.88
N GLY A 32 36.51 -3.56 4.78
CA GLY A 32 36.07 -3.40 6.16
C GLY A 32 34.64 -2.85 6.25
N ILE A 33 34.35 -1.82 5.48
CA ILE A 33 32.98 -1.23 5.40
C ILE A 33 31.99 -2.27 4.88
N ALA A 34 32.32 -3.01 3.84
CA ALA A 34 31.45 -4.05 3.28
C ALA A 34 31.14 -5.17 4.30
N VAL A 35 32.13 -5.58 5.09
CA VAL A 35 31.94 -6.57 6.17
C VAL A 35 31.03 -6.03 7.27
N ILE A 36 31.20 -4.77 7.69
CA ILE A 36 30.34 -4.14 8.70
C ILE A 36 28.88 -4.07 8.19
N TYR A 37 28.67 -3.67 6.94
CA TYR A 37 27.35 -3.66 6.33
C TYR A 37 26.71 -5.04 6.26
N ALA A 38 27.50 -6.06 5.88
CA ALA A 38 27.01 -7.45 5.81
C ALA A 38 26.60 -7.99 7.19
N LEU A 39 27.39 -7.70 8.22
CA LEU A 39 27.10 -8.09 9.61
C LEU A 39 25.87 -7.35 10.15
N HIS A 40 25.75 -6.07 9.87
CA HIS A 40 24.57 -5.28 10.25
C HIS A 40 23.30 -5.83 9.58
N PHE A 41 23.36 -6.11 8.28
CA PHE A 41 22.22 -6.66 7.54
C PHE A 41 21.85 -8.07 8.02
N ALA A 42 22.85 -8.91 8.35
CA ALA A 42 22.62 -10.22 8.94
C ALA A 42 21.94 -10.11 10.32
N SER A 43 22.39 -9.19 11.18
CA SER A 43 21.81 -9.00 12.52
C SER A 43 20.36 -8.51 12.47
N VAL A 44 20.01 -7.64 11.52
CA VAL A 44 18.62 -7.17 11.30
C VAL A 44 17.72 -8.34 10.84
N ARG A 45 18.21 -9.21 9.94
CA ARG A 45 17.46 -10.39 9.50
C ARG A 45 17.24 -11.41 10.61
N VAL A 46 18.23 -11.64 11.46
CA VAL A 46 18.11 -12.57 12.59
C VAL A 46 17.06 -12.05 13.58
N ARG A 47 17.08 -10.76 13.95
CA ARG A 47 16.08 -10.16 14.84
C ARG A 47 14.65 -10.27 14.29
N ALA A 48 14.46 -9.97 13.00
CA ALA A 48 13.15 -10.12 12.35
C ALA A 48 12.67 -11.59 12.30
N GLN A 49 13.57 -12.54 12.27
CA GLN A 49 13.24 -13.97 12.33
C GLN A 49 12.85 -14.40 13.75
N ASP A 50 13.55 -13.90 14.78
CA ASP A 50 13.24 -14.19 16.17
C ASP A 50 11.88 -13.61 16.58
N GLU A 51 11.56 -12.35 16.21
CA GLU A 51 10.25 -11.74 16.44
C GLU A 51 9.11 -12.53 15.75
N ASN A 52 9.34 -13.04 14.54
CA ASN A 52 8.35 -13.89 13.87
C ASN A 52 8.17 -15.25 14.55
N LEU A 53 9.24 -15.85 15.06
CA LEU A 53 9.16 -17.12 15.78
C LEU A 53 8.43 -16.96 17.13
N GLU A 54 8.64 -15.86 17.84
CA GLU A 54 7.92 -15.57 19.09
C GLU A 54 6.43 -15.34 18.83
N THR A 55 6.06 -14.61 17.78
CA THR A 55 4.66 -14.38 17.42
C THR A 55 3.96 -15.67 16.99
N ILE A 56 4.65 -16.53 16.22
CA ILE A 56 4.11 -17.85 15.83
C ILE A 56 3.96 -18.75 17.06
N ALA A 57 4.94 -18.77 17.97
CA ALA A 57 4.87 -19.57 19.18
C ALA A 57 3.76 -19.10 20.13
N LEU A 58 3.52 -17.78 20.20
CA LEU A 58 2.40 -17.21 20.95
C LEU A 58 1.05 -17.59 20.33
N ALA A 59 0.93 -17.45 19.00
CA ALA A 59 -0.28 -17.86 18.28
C ALA A 59 -0.58 -19.35 18.47
N GLN A 60 0.45 -20.20 18.40
CA GLN A 60 0.30 -21.65 18.63
C GLN A 60 -0.18 -21.95 20.05
N ARG A 61 0.37 -21.28 21.07
CA ARG A 61 -0.09 -21.46 22.47
C ARG A 61 -1.55 -21.05 22.63
N ILE A 62 -1.99 -19.97 21.99
CA ILE A 62 -3.39 -19.53 22.02
C ILE A 62 -4.29 -20.59 21.39
N LEU A 63 -3.91 -21.12 20.23
CA LEU A 63 -4.67 -22.17 19.53
C LEU A 63 -4.73 -23.48 20.34
N ASP A 64 -3.61 -23.90 20.95
CA ASP A 64 -3.55 -25.09 21.79
C ASP A 64 -4.42 -24.92 23.05
N GLN A 65 -4.47 -23.72 23.62
CA GLN A 65 -5.28 -23.39 24.78
C GLN A 65 -6.78 -23.34 24.40
N GLU A 66 -7.14 -22.83 23.22
CA GLU A 66 -8.50 -22.88 22.67
C GLU A 66 -8.97 -24.33 22.48
N ALA A 67 -8.11 -25.16 21.87
CA ALA A 67 -8.41 -26.59 21.68
C ALA A 67 -8.61 -27.36 22.98
N ALA A 68 -7.86 -27.02 24.07
CA ALA A 68 -7.93 -27.65 25.33
C ALA A 68 -9.13 -27.20 26.21
N SER A 69 -9.57 -25.96 26.06
CA SER A 69 -10.62 -25.33 26.85
C SER A 69 -12.02 -25.42 26.28
N GLY A 70 -12.14 -25.73 24.99
CA GLY A 70 -13.42 -25.70 24.27
C GLY A 70 -14.06 -24.29 24.18
N MET A 71 -13.34 -23.25 24.66
CA MET A 71 -13.75 -21.87 24.60
C MET A 71 -12.74 -21.05 23.77
N PRO A 72 -13.18 -20.10 22.93
CA PRO A 72 -12.29 -19.19 22.22
C PRO A 72 -11.35 -18.44 23.20
N GLY A 73 -10.02 -18.42 22.95
CA GLY A 73 -9.00 -17.92 23.87
C GLY A 73 -9.17 -16.44 24.26
N TYR A 74 -9.84 -15.62 23.43
CA TYR A 74 -10.19 -14.25 23.79
C TYR A 74 -11.23 -14.16 24.91
N ILE A 75 -12.12 -15.16 25.04
CA ILE A 75 -13.09 -15.23 26.15
C ILE A 75 -12.36 -15.55 27.45
N GLN A 76 -11.33 -16.40 27.38
CA GLN A 76 -10.54 -16.78 28.57
C GLN A 76 -9.64 -15.63 29.05
N LEU A 77 -9.06 -14.83 28.12
CA LEU A 77 -8.34 -13.59 28.47
C LEU A 77 -9.27 -12.54 29.08
N ALA A 78 -10.47 -12.37 28.54
CA ALA A 78 -11.48 -11.47 29.07
C ALA A 78 -11.95 -11.91 30.46
N SER A 79 -12.12 -13.21 30.71
CA SER A 79 -12.53 -13.74 32.03
C SER A 79 -11.43 -13.60 33.09
N GLN A 80 -10.14 -13.74 32.72
CA GLN A 80 -8.99 -13.51 33.59
C GLN A 80 -8.83 -12.02 33.95
N GLN A 81 -9.04 -11.10 33.00
CA GLN A 81 -9.03 -9.67 33.29
C GLN A 81 -10.20 -9.24 34.19
N LEU A 82 -11.37 -9.83 34.00
CA LEU A 82 -12.54 -9.58 34.86
C LEU A 82 -12.33 -10.07 36.26
N SER A 83 -11.72 -11.24 36.47
CA SER A 83 -11.42 -11.78 37.83
C SER A 83 -10.26 -11.04 38.53
N ALA A 84 -9.31 -10.46 37.77
CA ALA A 84 -8.23 -9.65 38.35
C ALA A 84 -8.69 -8.24 38.80
N ASN A 85 -9.81 -7.75 38.28
CA ASN A 85 -10.37 -6.43 38.61
C ASN A 85 -11.35 -6.47 39.80
N ASP A 86 -11.68 -7.64 40.31
CA ASP A 86 -12.64 -7.80 41.43
C ASP A 86 -12.08 -7.31 42.79
N GLU A 87 -10.74 -7.17 42.91
CA GLU A 87 -10.09 -6.61 44.10
C GLU A 87 -10.14 -5.05 44.16
N THR A 88 -10.51 -4.36 43.05
CA THR A 88 -10.50 -2.89 42.98
C THR A 88 -11.86 -2.23 43.20
N GLY A 89 -12.90 -3.01 43.53
CA GLY A 89 -14.23 -2.45 43.85
C GLY A 89 -14.93 -1.73 42.71
N LEU A 90 -14.47 -1.85 41.48
CA LEU A 90 -15.17 -1.35 40.32
C LEU A 90 -16.26 -2.36 39.94
N SER A 91 -17.49 -2.08 40.33
CA SER A 91 -18.68 -2.81 39.87
C SER A 91 -18.84 -2.60 38.38
N VAL A 92 -18.21 -3.48 37.59
CA VAL A 92 -18.56 -3.63 36.16
C VAL A 92 -19.93 -4.30 36.17
N GLY A 93 -20.96 -3.52 35.88
CA GLY A 93 -22.31 -4.05 35.71
C GLY A 93 -22.25 -5.26 34.77
N THR A 94 -22.69 -6.43 35.27
CA THR A 94 -22.74 -7.68 34.51
C THR A 94 -23.62 -7.46 33.27
N ARG A 95 -22.99 -7.15 32.13
CA ARG A 95 -23.70 -7.15 30.85
C ARG A 95 -24.07 -8.60 30.50
N PRO A 96 -25.28 -8.84 29.99
CA PRO A 96 -25.65 -10.16 29.52
C PRO A 96 -24.65 -10.66 28.50
N LEU A 97 -24.24 -11.91 28.58
CA LEU A 97 -23.31 -12.56 27.65
C LEU A 97 -23.75 -12.36 26.17
N ASN A 98 -25.06 -12.34 25.92
CA ASN A 98 -25.61 -12.11 24.57
C ASN A 98 -25.25 -10.72 24.00
N ASP A 99 -25.15 -9.69 24.83
CA ASP A 99 -24.78 -8.33 24.37
C ASP A 99 -23.29 -8.28 24.04
N LEU A 100 -22.43 -8.98 24.81
CA LEU A 100 -21.02 -9.11 24.50
C LEU A 100 -20.78 -9.90 23.20
N TYR A 101 -21.55 -10.96 22.95
CA TYR A 101 -21.48 -11.69 21.68
C TYR A 101 -21.93 -10.83 20.49
N ALA A 102 -22.97 -10.03 20.65
CA ALA A 102 -23.43 -9.13 19.61
C ALA A 102 -22.40 -8.05 19.28
N GLU A 103 -21.78 -7.43 20.31
CA GLU A 103 -20.73 -6.42 20.13
C GLU A 103 -19.46 -7.00 19.47
N THR A 104 -19.01 -8.20 19.91
CA THR A 104 -17.84 -8.85 19.31
C THR A 104 -18.11 -9.30 17.87
N SER A 105 -19.29 -9.85 17.58
CA SER A 105 -19.69 -10.23 16.23
C SER A 105 -19.70 -9.00 15.31
N ALA A 106 -20.29 -7.88 15.73
CA ALA A 106 -20.31 -6.64 14.96
C ALA A 106 -18.90 -6.09 14.72
N LEU A 107 -17.99 -6.24 15.70
CA LEU A 107 -16.59 -5.85 15.55
C LEU A 107 -15.87 -6.72 14.51
N PHE A 108 -16.03 -8.05 14.59
CA PHE A 108 -15.47 -8.98 13.60
C PHE A 108 -15.99 -8.74 12.20
N ASP A 109 -17.29 -8.50 12.04
CA ASP A 109 -17.91 -8.14 10.77
C ASP A 109 -17.36 -6.81 10.23
N GLY A 110 -17.12 -5.85 11.11
CA GLY A 110 -16.50 -4.58 10.77
C GLY A 110 -15.06 -4.72 10.30
N ILE A 111 -14.25 -5.55 10.97
CA ILE A 111 -12.85 -5.84 10.60
C ILE A 111 -12.80 -6.61 9.28
N SER A 112 -13.60 -7.65 9.13
CA SER A 112 -13.67 -8.46 7.90
C SER A 112 -14.08 -7.62 6.70
N ARG A 113 -15.11 -6.77 6.86
CA ARG A 113 -15.56 -5.86 5.82
C ARG A 113 -14.49 -4.85 5.43
N ARG A 114 -13.78 -4.27 6.39
CA ARG A 114 -12.69 -3.33 6.12
C ARG A 114 -11.52 -3.99 5.42
N SER A 115 -11.20 -5.25 5.72
CA SER A 115 -10.19 -6.03 5.02
C SER A 115 -10.57 -6.26 3.56
N SER A 116 -11.80 -6.68 3.27
CA SER A 116 -12.26 -6.88 1.89
C SER A 116 -12.30 -5.58 1.07
N GLU A 117 -12.69 -4.45 1.67
CA GLU A 117 -12.65 -3.14 0.99
C GLU A 117 -11.21 -2.72 0.64
N LEU A 118 -10.24 -3.01 1.54
CA LEU A 118 -8.82 -2.78 1.28
C LEU A 118 -8.32 -3.64 0.11
N ASP A 119 -8.68 -4.92 0.09
CA ASP A 119 -8.28 -5.83 -0.97
C ASP A 119 -8.84 -5.38 -2.33
N CYS A 120 -10.12 -5.02 -2.40
CA CYS A 120 -10.73 -4.48 -3.61
C CYS A 120 -10.02 -3.22 -4.12
N LEU A 121 -9.65 -2.28 -3.23
CA LEU A 121 -8.93 -1.07 -3.61
C LEU A 121 -7.51 -1.40 -4.09
N ALA A 122 -6.83 -2.31 -3.42
CA ALA A 122 -5.49 -2.75 -3.79
C ALA A 122 -5.48 -3.45 -5.16
N GLU A 123 -6.50 -4.24 -5.48
CA GLU A 123 -6.67 -4.85 -6.81
C GLU A 123 -6.86 -3.79 -7.89
N ALA A 124 -7.71 -2.79 -7.67
CA ALA A 124 -7.86 -1.69 -8.61
C ALA A 124 -6.52 -0.98 -8.86
N VAL A 125 -5.76 -0.65 -7.82
CA VAL A 125 -4.42 -0.05 -7.95
C VAL A 125 -3.46 -0.98 -8.69
N TYR A 126 -3.49 -2.28 -8.39
CA TYR A 126 -2.58 -3.26 -8.99
C TYR A 126 -2.82 -3.42 -10.48
N TYR A 127 -4.04 -3.69 -10.88
CA TYR A 127 -4.33 -3.97 -12.28
C TYR A 127 -4.27 -2.72 -13.16
N GLU A 128 -4.68 -1.58 -12.64
CA GLU A 128 -4.73 -0.33 -13.40
C GLU A 128 -3.42 0.47 -13.38
N ALA A 129 -2.66 0.42 -12.28
CA ALA A 129 -1.59 1.38 -12.05
C ALA A 129 -0.29 0.79 -11.48
N ARG A 130 -0.09 -0.54 -11.42
CA ARG A 130 1.14 -1.12 -10.82
C ARG A 130 2.44 -0.67 -11.48
N SER A 131 2.41 -0.24 -12.74
CA SER A 131 3.55 0.28 -13.49
C SER A 131 3.70 1.80 -13.41
N GLU A 132 2.72 2.50 -12.86
CA GLU A 132 2.75 3.94 -12.68
C GLU A 132 3.64 4.35 -11.50
N PRO A 133 4.17 5.59 -11.48
CA PRO A 133 4.75 6.17 -10.29
C PRO A 133 3.76 6.16 -9.11
N ARG A 134 4.26 6.18 -7.87
CA ARG A 134 3.42 6.12 -6.65
C ARG A 134 2.28 7.15 -6.63
N VAL A 135 2.53 8.35 -7.15
CA VAL A 135 1.49 9.39 -7.29
C VAL A 135 0.38 8.97 -8.26
N GLY A 136 0.70 8.25 -9.33
CA GLY A 136 -0.28 7.70 -10.27
C GLY A 136 -1.10 6.57 -9.67
N GLN A 137 -0.46 5.69 -8.88
CA GLN A 137 -1.14 4.65 -8.12
C GLN A 137 -2.11 5.27 -7.09
N MET A 138 -1.67 6.30 -6.37
CA MET A 138 -2.51 7.03 -5.43
C MET A 138 -3.70 7.71 -6.13
N ALA A 139 -3.48 8.26 -7.32
CA ALA A 139 -4.53 8.90 -8.10
C ALA A 139 -5.64 7.91 -8.49
N VAL A 140 -5.30 6.68 -8.88
CA VAL A 140 -6.29 5.62 -9.17
C VAL A 140 -7.07 5.25 -7.90
N ALA A 141 -6.40 5.06 -6.77
CA ALA A 141 -7.06 4.80 -5.48
C ALA A 141 -8.05 5.93 -5.11
N GLN A 142 -7.64 7.18 -5.26
CA GLN A 142 -8.49 8.34 -4.96
C GLN A 142 -9.71 8.43 -5.89
N VAL A 143 -9.59 8.06 -7.16
CA VAL A 143 -10.76 8.00 -8.05
C VAL A 143 -11.80 7.00 -7.53
N VAL A 144 -11.37 5.83 -7.05
CA VAL A 144 -12.30 4.85 -6.45
C VAL A 144 -12.98 5.46 -5.22
N LEU A 145 -12.23 6.07 -4.32
CA LEU A 145 -12.80 6.71 -3.12
C LEU A 145 -13.74 7.87 -3.45
N ASN A 146 -13.37 8.74 -4.39
CA ASN A 146 -14.24 9.82 -4.88
C ASN A 146 -15.53 9.30 -5.49
N ARG A 147 -15.52 8.11 -6.10
CA ARG A 147 -16.72 7.45 -6.60
C ARG A 147 -17.60 6.96 -5.45
N VAL A 148 -17.01 6.33 -4.42
CA VAL A 148 -17.74 5.91 -3.21
C VAL A 148 -18.47 7.08 -2.56
N ASP A 149 -17.82 8.26 -2.51
CA ASP A 149 -18.41 9.48 -1.96
C ASP A 149 -19.45 10.13 -2.87
N SER A 150 -19.56 9.68 -4.12
CA SER A 150 -20.46 10.24 -5.10
C SER A 150 -21.75 9.44 -5.23
N ARG A 151 -22.90 10.13 -5.17
CA ARG A 151 -24.23 9.54 -5.38
C ARG A 151 -24.43 8.81 -6.72
N HIS A 152 -23.49 8.92 -7.65
CA HIS A 152 -23.56 8.33 -8.98
C HIS A 152 -23.00 6.92 -9.02
N TRP A 153 -22.36 6.44 -7.97
CA TRP A 153 -21.73 5.12 -7.87
C TRP A 153 -22.18 4.37 -6.61
N PRO A 154 -21.86 3.09 -6.50
CA PRO A 154 -22.05 2.33 -5.26
C PRO A 154 -21.30 3.00 -4.09
N ASN A 155 -21.85 2.84 -2.89
CA ASN A 155 -21.33 3.44 -1.67
C ASN A 155 -20.30 2.58 -0.92
N THR A 156 -19.72 1.58 -1.61
CA THR A 156 -18.64 0.72 -1.11
C THR A 156 -17.53 0.63 -2.13
N ILE A 157 -16.29 0.41 -1.69
CA ILE A 157 -15.13 0.29 -2.58
C ILE A 157 -15.29 -0.93 -3.48
N CYS A 158 -15.60 -2.10 -2.91
CA CYS A 158 -15.84 -3.31 -3.68
C CYS A 158 -16.98 -3.12 -4.68
N GLY A 159 -18.06 -2.44 -4.27
CA GLY A 159 -19.17 -2.12 -5.15
C GLY A 159 -18.78 -1.26 -6.35
N VAL A 160 -17.89 -0.27 -6.15
CA VAL A 160 -17.35 0.56 -7.23
C VAL A 160 -16.42 -0.24 -8.13
N VAL A 161 -15.48 -1.00 -7.54
CA VAL A 161 -14.46 -1.75 -8.28
C VAL A 161 -15.07 -2.83 -9.14
N TYR A 162 -16.01 -3.59 -8.58
CA TYR A 162 -16.66 -4.71 -9.27
C TYR A 162 -17.96 -4.34 -9.97
N GLN A 163 -18.27 -3.06 -10.14
CA GLN A 163 -19.48 -2.61 -10.83
C GLN A 163 -19.53 -3.12 -12.26
N GLY A 164 -20.52 -3.93 -12.60
CA GLY A 164 -20.72 -4.51 -13.91
C GLY A 164 -19.82 -5.71 -14.22
N SER A 165 -19.13 -6.28 -13.24
CA SER A 165 -18.26 -7.46 -13.41
C SER A 165 -19.00 -8.71 -13.92
N GLU A 166 -20.32 -8.77 -13.77
CA GLU A 166 -21.19 -9.80 -14.31
C GLU A 166 -21.37 -9.72 -15.84
N ARG A 167 -20.91 -8.63 -16.46
CA ARG A 167 -21.05 -8.40 -17.90
C ARG A 167 -19.81 -8.91 -18.63
N ARG A 168 -19.97 -9.26 -19.89
CA ARG A 168 -18.84 -9.64 -20.75
C ARG A 168 -18.04 -8.43 -21.24
N THR A 169 -18.64 -7.25 -21.26
CA THR A 169 -18.05 -5.99 -21.70
C THR A 169 -18.70 -4.82 -20.95
N GLY A 170 -17.99 -3.70 -20.80
CA GLY A 170 -18.51 -2.50 -20.14
C GLY A 170 -18.46 -2.58 -18.60
N CYS A 171 -17.55 -3.38 -18.04
CA CYS A 171 -17.21 -3.37 -16.62
C CYS A 171 -16.58 -2.03 -16.27
N GLN A 172 -16.77 -1.58 -15.05
CA GLN A 172 -16.19 -0.31 -14.59
C GLN A 172 -14.64 -0.36 -14.61
N PHE A 173 -14.08 -1.51 -14.23
CA PHE A 173 -12.67 -1.83 -14.36
C PHE A 173 -12.54 -3.09 -15.21
N THR A 174 -11.77 -3.01 -16.30
CA THR A 174 -11.70 -4.10 -17.30
C THR A 174 -11.17 -5.39 -16.73
N PHE A 175 -10.23 -5.32 -15.78
CA PHE A 175 -9.64 -6.50 -15.14
C PHE A 175 -10.68 -7.39 -14.42
N THR A 176 -11.85 -6.83 -14.07
CA THR A 176 -12.92 -7.61 -13.38
C THR A 176 -13.70 -8.51 -14.32
N CYS A 177 -13.55 -8.36 -15.65
CA CYS A 177 -14.31 -9.14 -16.64
C CYS A 177 -13.49 -9.59 -17.86
N ASP A 178 -12.16 -9.31 -17.93
CA ASP A 178 -11.28 -9.70 -19.05
C ASP A 178 -10.45 -10.97 -18.78
N GLY A 179 -10.68 -11.63 -17.63
CA GLY A 179 -9.92 -12.81 -17.19
C GLY A 179 -8.64 -12.48 -16.44
N SER A 180 -8.32 -11.20 -16.21
CA SER A 180 -7.10 -10.80 -15.47
C SER A 180 -7.06 -11.39 -14.05
N LEU A 181 -8.23 -11.57 -13.42
CA LEU A 181 -8.36 -12.14 -12.07
C LEU A 181 -7.99 -13.63 -11.99
N GLU A 182 -7.87 -14.34 -13.11
CA GLU A 182 -7.37 -15.72 -13.12
C GLU A 182 -5.91 -15.82 -12.64
N ARG A 183 -5.20 -14.70 -12.71
CA ARG A 183 -3.83 -14.56 -12.20
C ARG A 183 -3.83 -13.67 -10.97
N ALA A 184 -3.73 -14.29 -9.80
CA ALA A 184 -3.69 -13.57 -8.53
C ALA A 184 -2.57 -12.50 -8.52
N PRO A 185 -2.82 -11.33 -7.94
CA PRO A 185 -1.79 -10.32 -7.74
C PRO A 185 -0.61 -10.86 -6.92
N TYR A 186 0.62 -10.48 -7.26
CA TYR A 186 1.81 -11.00 -6.59
C TYR A 186 2.98 -10.02 -6.54
N GLY A 187 3.95 -10.35 -5.70
CA GLY A 187 5.27 -9.72 -5.66
C GLY A 187 5.25 -8.29 -5.13
N ARG A 188 6.25 -7.50 -5.54
CA ARG A 188 6.43 -6.11 -5.11
C ARG A 188 5.26 -5.21 -5.55
N GLY A 189 4.76 -5.43 -6.76
CA GLY A 189 3.62 -4.65 -7.28
C GLY A 189 2.40 -4.76 -6.37
N TRP A 190 2.07 -5.98 -5.95
CA TRP A 190 0.95 -6.21 -5.02
C TRP A 190 1.17 -5.53 -3.66
N ARG A 191 2.34 -5.74 -3.05
CA ARG A 191 2.65 -5.10 -1.76
C ARG A 191 2.55 -3.57 -1.82
N ASN A 192 3.07 -2.95 -2.89
CA ASN A 192 2.96 -1.51 -3.10
C ASN A 192 1.50 -1.07 -3.28
N SER A 193 0.69 -1.86 -3.98
CA SER A 193 -0.73 -1.56 -4.19
C SER A 193 -1.51 -1.62 -2.88
N VAL A 194 -1.25 -2.62 -2.03
CA VAL A 194 -1.86 -2.73 -0.68
C VAL A 194 -1.46 -1.53 0.19
N GLU A 195 -0.19 -1.14 0.16
CA GLU A 195 0.30 0.02 0.91
C GLU A 195 -0.38 1.33 0.45
N VAL A 196 -0.45 1.54 -0.87
CA VAL A 196 -1.11 2.72 -1.45
C VAL A 196 -2.61 2.74 -1.11
N ALA A 197 -3.29 1.62 -1.25
CA ALA A 197 -4.70 1.49 -0.90
C ALA A 197 -4.95 1.79 0.59
N GLY A 198 -4.11 1.25 1.48
CA GLY A 198 -4.18 1.53 2.92
C GLY A 198 -3.99 3.01 3.24
N LEU A 199 -2.98 3.67 2.66
CA LEU A 199 -2.73 5.10 2.85
C LEU A 199 -3.90 5.96 2.33
N ALA A 200 -4.48 5.59 1.19
CA ALA A 200 -5.64 6.29 0.63
C ALA A 200 -6.87 6.16 1.54
N MET A 201 -7.18 4.96 2.02
CA MET A 201 -8.32 4.71 2.93
C MET A 201 -8.17 5.39 4.29
N MET A 202 -6.96 5.59 4.77
CA MET A 202 -6.69 6.32 6.02
C MET A 202 -6.77 7.85 5.85
N GLY A 203 -6.88 8.36 4.63
CA GLY A 203 -6.95 9.79 4.36
C GLY A 203 -5.64 10.56 4.59
N PHE A 204 -4.49 9.87 4.64
CA PHE A 204 -3.19 10.51 4.87
C PHE A 204 -2.58 11.15 3.62
N ALA A 205 -3.14 10.88 2.44
CA ALA A 205 -2.65 11.42 1.19
C ALA A 205 -3.44 12.67 0.78
N GLU A 206 -2.71 13.70 0.32
CA GLU A 206 -3.35 14.84 -0.33
C GLU A 206 -4.14 14.40 -1.57
N ASP A 207 -5.23 15.11 -1.88
CA ASP A 207 -6.00 14.87 -3.11
C ASP A 207 -5.19 15.31 -4.33
N VAL A 208 -4.49 14.34 -4.95
CA VAL A 208 -3.68 14.58 -6.16
C VAL A 208 -4.54 14.67 -7.41
N THR A 209 -5.80 14.24 -7.35
CA THR A 209 -6.72 14.17 -8.50
C THR A 209 -7.64 15.37 -8.64
N ARG A 210 -7.78 16.20 -7.60
CA ARG A 210 -8.79 17.29 -7.49
C ARG A 210 -10.22 16.76 -7.65
N THR A 211 -10.56 15.78 -6.83
CA THR A 211 -11.88 15.12 -6.79
C THR A 211 -12.31 14.45 -8.10
N ALA A 212 -11.33 13.96 -8.89
CA ALA A 212 -11.62 13.26 -10.12
C ALA A 212 -12.36 11.93 -9.85
N THR A 213 -13.32 11.64 -10.72
CA THR A 213 -14.13 10.41 -10.71
C THR A 213 -13.97 9.61 -12.00
N HIS A 214 -13.30 10.18 -13.00
CA HIS A 214 -13.02 9.55 -14.28
C HIS A 214 -11.56 9.72 -14.65
N TYR A 215 -11.04 8.76 -15.41
CA TYR A 215 -9.73 8.87 -16.05
C TYR A 215 -9.69 8.00 -17.30
N HIS A 216 -8.76 8.29 -18.16
CA HIS A 216 -8.36 7.44 -19.28
C HIS A 216 -6.85 7.58 -19.51
N THR A 217 -6.25 6.64 -20.21
CA THR A 217 -4.85 6.76 -20.63
C THR A 217 -4.71 7.71 -21.80
N VAL A 218 -3.53 8.32 -21.98
CA VAL A 218 -3.23 9.20 -23.11
C VAL A 218 -3.38 8.51 -24.48
N ALA A 219 -3.48 7.17 -24.50
CA ALA A 219 -3.61 6.39 -25.73
C ALA A 219 -5.05 6.34 -26.27
N VAL A 220 -6.04 6.76 -25.50
CA VAL A 220 -7.45 6.74 -25.88
C VAL A 220 -8.08 8.12 -25.75
N ASP A 221 -9.11 8.38 -26.54
CA ASP A 221 -9.87 9.63 -26.52
C ASP A 221 -11.37 9.30 -26.43
N PRO A 222 -11.88 9.09 -25.20
CA PRO A 222 -13.25 8.69 -25.02
C PRO A 222 -14.21 9.87 -25.22
N ILE A 223 -15.34 9.62 -25.87
CA ILE A 223 -16.36 10.64 -26.22
C ILE A 223 -16.92 11.40 -25.01
N TRP A 224 -16.80 10.87 -23.81
CA TRP A 224 -17.31 11.51 -22.59
C TRP A 224 -16.36 12.57 -22.02
N ASN A 225 -15.09 12.61 -22.44
CA ASN A 225 -14.09 13.55 -21.87
C ASN A 225 -14.49 15.01 -22.08
N ASP A 226 -15.14 15.35 -23.21
CA ASP A 226 -15.59 16.70 -23.54
C ASP A 226 -16.73 17.20 -22.65
N SER A 227 -17.45 16.28 -22.02
CA SER A 227 -18.53 16.62 -21.06
C SER A 227 -18.06 16.77 -19.61
N LEU A 228 -16.75 16.60 -19.36
CA LEU A 228 -16.15 16.60 -18.03
C LEU A 228 -15.05 17.67 -17.91
N ILE A 229 -14.80 18.10 -16.68
CA ILE A 229 -13.70 19.02 -16.37
C ILE A 229 -12.41 18.21 -16.21
N ARG A 230 -11.43 18.47 -17.07
CA ARG A 230 -10.08 17.93 -16.90
C ARG A 230 -9.43 18.53 -15.64
N THR A 231 -8.92 17.68 -14.77
CA THR A 231 -8.35 18.09 -13.49
C THR A 231 -6.83 17.98 -13.45
N ARG A 232 -6.29 16.82 -13.85
CA ARG A 232 -4.86 16.51 -13.78
C ARG A 232 -4.43 15.58 -14.93
N HIS A 233 -3.13 15.62 -15.21
CA HIS A 233 -2.42 14.60 -15.97
C HIS A 233 -1.31 14.06 -15.09
N ILE A 234 -1.34 12.77 -14.77
CA ILE A 234 -0.39 12.10 -13.87
C ILE A 234 0.01 10.78 -14.51
N GLY A 235 1.31 10.61 -14.78
CA GLY A 235 1.80 9.43 -15.48
C GLY A 235 1.19 9.32 -16.89
N THR A 236 0.63 8.16 -17.20
CA THR A 236 -0.08 7.93 -18.47
C THR A 236 -1.57 8.26 -18.41
N HIS A 237 -2.08 8.74 -17.28
CA HIS A 237 -3.50 8.96 -17.04
C HIS A 237 -3.89 10.43 -17.03
N ILE A 238 -5.04 10.73 -17.66
CA ILE A 238 -5.69 12.05 -17.63
C ILE A 238 -6.96 11.91 -16.80
N PHE A 239 -7.12 12.78 -15.80
CA PHE A 239 -8.16 12.71 -14.78
C PHE A 239 -9.22 13.77 -15.01
N TYR A 240 -10.49 13.43 -14.73
CA TYR A 240 -11.65 14.27 -14.95
C TYR A 240 -12.66 14.15 -13.80
N ARG A 241 -13.44 15.22 -13.59
CA ARG A 241 -14.59 15.25 -12.69
C ARG A 241 -15.82 15.82 -13.37
N PHE A 242 -16.96 15.59 -12.80
CA PHE A 242 -18.16 16.33 -13.21
C PHE A 242 -18.00 17.82 -12.98
N PRO A 243 -18.54 18.66 -13.89
CA PRO A 243 -18.63 20.10 -13.65
C PRO A 243 -19.57 20.38 -12.48
N ASN A 244 -19.19 21.30 -11.61
CA ASN A 244 -20.07 21.78 -10.54
C ASN A 244 -21.19 22.67 -11.13
N TRP A 245 -22.16 23.07 -10.29
CA TRP A 245 -23.32 23.85 -10.76
C TRP A 245 -22.92 25.24 -11.33
N ARG A 246 -21.86 25.88 -10.81
CA ARG A 246 -21.38 27.18 -11.29
C ARG A 246 -20.72 27.02 -12.65
N GLU A 247 -19.89 26.01 -12.83
CA GLU A 247 -19.21 25.71 -14.10
C GLU A 247 -20.23 25.35 -15.20
N ARG A 248 -21.25 24.57 -14.87
CA ARG A 248 -22.36 24.28 -15.81
C ARG A 248 -23.12 25.53 -16.23
N ARG A 249 -23.40 26.44 -15.28
CA ARG A 249 -24.06 27.72 -15.58
C ARG A 249 -23.19 28.67 -16.40
N ALA A 250 -21.87 28.64 -16.19
CA ALA A 250 -20.91 29.50 -16.88
C ALA A 250 -20.55 28.96 -18.29
N GLY A 251 -21.07 27.78 -18.69
CA GLY A 251 -20.75 27.18 -20.01
C GLY A 251 -19.30 26.76 -20.17
N VAL A 252 -18.58 26.50 -19.06
CA VAL A 252 -17.12 26.22 -19.07
C VAL A 252 -16.73 25.04 -19.98
N LEU A 253 -17.68 24.18 -20.35
CA LEU A 253 -17.43 23.06 -21.28
C LEU A 253 -17.51 23.46 -22.76
N GLN A 254 -18.03 24.64 -23.08
CA GLN A 254 -18.18 25.11 -24.47
C GLN A 254 -16.96 25.86 -25.01
N ASP A 255 -16.03 26.28 -24.13
CA ASP A 255 -14.85 27.08 -24.51
C ASP A 255 -13.58 26.25 -24.80
N ARG A 256 -13.70 24.93 -24.96
CA ARG A 256 -12.51 24.05 -25.14
C ARG A 256 -12.04 23.96 -26.60
N ASP A 257 -12.78 24.52 -27.54
CA ASP A 257 -12.48 24.57 -28.98
C ASP A 257 -12.07 25.97 -29.46
N ALA A 258 -11.68 26.89 -28.54
CA ALA A 258 -11.20 28.21 -28.86
C ALA A 258 -9.67 28.35 -28.75
#